data_e194f3a278ae116c8d8ff149ccb49ecb
#
_entry.id   e194f3a278ae116c8d8ff149ccb49ecb
#
_cell.length_a   1.000
_cell.length_b   1.000
_cell.length_c   1.000
_cell.angle_alpha   90.00
_cell.angle_beta   90.00
_cell.angle_gamma   90.00
#
_symmetry.space_group_name_H-M   'P 1'
#
loop_
_entity.id
_entity.type
_entity.pdbx_description
1 polymer ?
#
loop_
_entity_poly.entity_id
_entity_poly.type
_entity_poly.pdbx_seq_one_letter_code
_entity_poly.pdbx_strand_id
1 'polypeptide(L)'
;MSKAKNTRMVSALTKVAEMIGQRKVVDDKEVGLGMMRQYNRCMEEAKMVSDGLFRVVIMGTFTSGKSTLINALLGSKILPESALPSTAILTFIQFGCDADDVEIHFKDTVNEDGSITKGDIEHITKEEFAETYHYNITDAEVLAQTGNIPRFKKVAYSIIRCSLPLMQDGVSIVDTPGLEDKDVATELALDIAAKAQAIVYVCSERGFAEADREYFNENFKGNPGNVFFILNKTDLIASNVEREQALERVRQDVKGCFTKADGSVDEALMCKRVFGLSSLLALDARKGMTFDEDLQKDVPLSQEKIELKLQRSQFLPFEEALQEFLSTDERCVAQYGKVFRTLLGTYNDAMEKMREGLAIYEHNAEITAEQKAECQRIINEIETGLEATETAFDNCTLKLQNTIALLIRNAID
;
A
#
# COMPACT_ATOMS: atom_id res chain seq x y z
N MET A 1 0.80 5.27 19.32
CA MET A 1 2.00 4.39 19.55
C MET A 1 2.99 5.02 20.51
N SER A 2 3.71 4.23 21.33
CA SER A 2 4.74 4.77 22.24
C SER A 2 5.96 5.26 21.44
N LYS A 3 6.35 6.53 21.61
CA LYS A 3 7.52 7.16 20.98
C LYS A 3 8.81 6.33 21.15
N ALA A 4 8.96 5.64 22.26
CA ALA A 4 10.10 4.77 22.54
C ALA A 4 10.16 3.50 21.66
N LYS A 5 9.01 2.95 21.23
CA LYS A 5 8.95 1.78 20.36
C LYS A 5 9.35 2.16 18.93
N ASN A 6 8.86 3.29 18.43
CA ASN A 6 9.24 3.81 17.11
C ASN A 6 10.76 4.06 17.04
N THR A 7 11.35 4.63 18.08
CA THR A 7 12.81 4.90 18.13
C THR A 7 13.63 3.61 18.00
N ARG A 8 13.20 2.50 18.61
CA ARG A 8 13.91 1.22 18.50
C ARG A 8 13.83 0.64 17.08
N MET A 9 12.66 0.70 16.44
CA MET A 9 12.49 0.25 15.06
C MET A 9 13.31 1.07 14.07
N VAL A 10 13.27 2.40 14.21
CA VAL A 10 14.09 3.30 13.41
C VAL A 10 15.57 2.95 13.57
N SER A 11 16.04 2.78 14.82
CA SER A 11 17.42 2.40 15.09
C SER A 11 17.81 1.06 14.45
N ALA A 12 16.94 0.05 14.50
CA ALA A 12 17.21 -1.25 13.89
C ALA A 12 17.34 -1.15 12.37
N LEU A 13 16.38 -0.47 11.72
CA LEU A 13 16.39 -0.25 10.27
C LEU A 13 17.62 0.54 9.81
N THR A 14 17.98 1.61 10.53
CA THR A 14 19.16 2.43 10.22
C THR A 14 20.45 1.64 10.38
N LYS A 15 20.59 0.86 11.44
CA LYS A 15 21.77 0.01 11.63
C LYS A 15 21.94 -1.01 10.53
N VAL A 16 20.86 -1.73 10.15
CA VAL A 16 20.92 -2.68 9.05
C VAL A 16 21.26 -1.98 7.74
N ALA A 17 20.65 -0.82 7.46
CA ALA A 17 20.98 -0.02 6.29
C ALA A 17 22.46 0.37 6.26
N GLU A 18 23.00 0.88 7.36
CA GLU A 18 24.41 1.25 7.48
C GLU A 18 25.34 0.04 7.23
N MET A 19 25.03 -1.12 7.80
CA MET A 19 25.82 -2.34 7.62
C MET A 19 25.88 -2.77 6.15
N ILE A 20 24.76 -2.80 5.44
CA ILE A 20 24.70 -3.23 4.03
C ILE A 20 25.17 -2.13 3.06
N GLY A 21 25.13 -0.87 3.48
CA GLY A 21 25.60 0.29 2.70
C GLY A 21 27.09 0.57 2.84
N GLN A 22 27.78 -0.11 3.78
CA GLN A 22 29.23 0.11 3.98
C GLN A 22 30.00 -0.29 2.72
N ARG A 23 30.86 0.63 2.26
CA ARG A 23 31.83 0.39 1.19
C ARG A 23 33.22 0.48 1.80
N LYS A 24 34.07 -0.51 1.49
CA LYS A 24 35.48 -0.49 1.85
C LYS A 24 36.31 -0.36 0.60
N VAL A 25 37.38 0.37 0.65
CA VAL A 25 38.38 0.43 -0.44
C VAL A 25 39.40 -0.70 -0.19
N VAL A 26 39.44 -1.66 -1.10
CA VAL A 26 40.41 -2.76 -1.10
C VAL A 26 41.12 -2.72 -2.45
N ASP A 27 42.45 -2.60 -2.47
CA ASP A 27 43.27 -2.52 -3.66
C ASP A 27 42.81 -1.44 -4.66
N ASP A 28 42.53 -0.22 -4.18
CA ASP A 28 42.03 0.93 -4.93
C ASP A 28 40.65 0.73 -5.58
N LYS A 29 39.89 -0.29 -5.18
CA LYS A 29 38.52 -0.54 -5.63
C LYS A 29 37.54 -0.43 -4.47
N GLU A 30 36.43 0.29 -4.70
CA GLU A 30 35.32 0.27 -3.76
C GLU A 30 34.62 -1.09 -3.80
N VAL A 31 34.65 -1.79 -2.67
CA VAL A 31 33.97 -3.08 -2.49
C VAL A 31 32.84 -2.92 -1.49
N GLY A 32 31.66 -3.36 -1.85
CA GLY A 32 30.48 -3.37 -0.99
C GLY A 32 29.53 -4.47 -1.44
N LEU A 33 28.50 -4.76 -0.62
CA LEU A 33 27.53 -5.82 -0.93
C LEU A 33 26.64 -5.50 -2.14
N GLY A 34 26.72 -4.28 -2.70
CA GLY A 34 25.90 -3.87 -3.85
C GLY A 34 24.39 -3.86 -3.55
N MET A 35 24.00 -3.68 -2.29
CA MET A 35 22.61 -3.77 -1.82
C MET A 35 21.93 -2.38 -1.68
N MET A 36 22.16 -1.49 -2.64
CA MET A 36 21.63 -0.13 -2.58
C MET A 36 20.09 -0.11 -2.56
N ARG A 37 19.43 -1.05 -3.23
CA ARG A 37 17.96 -1.16 -3.20
C ARG A 37 17.46 -1.47 -1.79
N GLN A 38 18.08 -2.43 -1.10
CA GLN A 38 17.73 -2.81 0.27
C GLN A 38 18.06 -1.70 1.26
N TYR A 39 19.21 -1.03 1.07
CA TYR A 39 19.57 0.17 1.83
C TYR A 39 18.48 1.23 1.76
N ASN A 40 18.08 1.63 0.55
CA ASN A 40 17.05 2.63 0.34
C ASN A 40 15.71 2.20 0.97
N ARG A 41 15.34 0.93 0.82
CA ARG A 41 14.12 0.37 1.42
C ARG A 41 14.12 0.47 2.96
N CYS A 42 15.23 0.12 3.60
CA CYS A 42 15.36 0.25 5.06
C CYS A 42 15.30 1.72 5.50
N MET A 43 15.94 2.64 4.78
CA MET A 43 15.93 4.07 5.10
C MET A 43 14.55 4.71 4.89
N GLU A 44 13.84 4.35 3.82
CA GLU A 44 12.46 4.78 3.59
C GLU A 44 11.53 4.30 4.70
N GLU A 45 11.63 3.02 5.08
CA GLU A 45 10.81 2.45 6.16
C GLU A 45 11.13 3.10 7.51
N ALA A 46 12.41 3.36 7.80
CA ALA A 46 12.84 4.08 9.00
C ALA A 46 12.24 5.50 9.05
N LYS A 47 12.23 6.20 7.93
CA LYS A 47 11.61 7.51 7.80
C LYS A 47 10.10 7.45 8.04
N MET A 48 9.39 6.50 7.42
CA MET A 48 7.95 6.33 7.62
C MET A 48 7.59 6.07 9.07
N VAL A 49 8.34 5.19 9.75
CA VAL A 49 8.14 4.90 11.19
C VAL A 49 8.44 6.14 12.04
N SER A 50 9.51 6.89 11.72
CA SER A 50 9.87 8.14 12.40
C SER A 50 8.76 9.19 12.26
N ASP A 51 8.23 9.36 11.06
CA ASP A 51 7.19 10.35 10.75
C ASP A 51 5.80 9.88 11.23
N GLY A 52 5.70 8.67 11.76
CA GLY A 52 4.44 8.08 12.22
C GLY A 52 3.45 7.77 11.09
N LEU A 53 3.92 7.66 9.86
CA LEU A 53 3.09 7.39 8.67
C LEU A 53 2.63 5.94 8.61
N PHE A 54 1.37 5.76 8.23
CA PHE A 54 0.74 4.47 7.98
C PHE A 54 0.01 4.53 6.64
N ARG A 55 0.49 3.79 5.64
CA ARG A 55 -0.07 3.79 4.29
C ARG A 55 -1.07 2.68 4.09
N VAL A 56 -2.28 3.07 3.69
CA VAL A 56 -3.34 2.18 3.18
C VAL A 56 -3.39 2.35 1.67
N VAL A 57 -2.94 1.35 0.94
CA VAL A 57 -2.89 1.40 -0.53
C VAL A 57 -4.13 0.77 -1.11
N ILE A 58 -4.81 1.50 -2.00
CA ILE A 58 -5.97 0.99 -2.73
C ILE A 58 -5.49 0.45 -4.08
N MET A 59 -5.68 -0.84 -4.30
CA MET A 59 -5.25 -1.57 -5.49
C MET A 59 -6.43 -2.22 -6.22
N GLY A 60 -6.19 -2.64 -7.44
CA GLY A 60 -7.14 -3.40 -8.24
C GLY A 60 -7.10 -2.99 -9.71
N THR A 61 -7.84 -3.71 -10.55
CA THR A 61 -7.94 -3.47 -11.99
C THR A 61 -8.48 -2.08 -12.32
N PHE A 62 -8.29 -1.64 -13.54
CA PHE A 62 -8.61 -0.27 -13.98
C PHE A 62 -10.02 0.15 -13.63
N THR A 63 -11.00 -0.64 -14.00
CA THR A 63 -12.43 -0.28 -13.87
C THR A 63 -13.07 -0.79 -12.58
N SER A 64 -12.30 -1.23 -11.59
CA SER A 64 -12.85 -1.78 -10.33
C SER A 64 -13.54 -0.74 -9.43
N GLY A 65 -13.32 0.56 -9.67
CA GLY A 65 -13.92 1.65 -8.92
C GLY A 65 -13.12 2.07 -7.68
N LYS A 66 -11.79 2.01 -7.75
CA LYS A 66 -10.85 2.46 -6.68
C LYS A 66 -11.09 3.92 -6.28
N SER A 67 -11.05 4.83 -7.25
CA SER A 67 -11.24 6.28 -6.99
C SER A 67 -12.65 6.57 -6.46
N THR A 68 -13.68 5.84 -6.96
CA THR A 68 -15.05 5.95 -6.42
C THR A 68 -15.13 5.47 -4.98
N LEU A 69 -14.41 4.39 -4.62
CA LEU A 69 -14.34 3.89 -3.24
C LEU A 69 -13.68 4.93 -2.32
N ILE A 70 -12.61 5.55 -2.77
CA ILE A 70 -11.94 6.63 -2.02
C ILE A 70 -12.86 7.84 -1.91
N ASN A 71 -13.49 8.28 -3.00
CA ASN A 71 -14.46 9.38 -2.98
C ASN A 71 -15.64 9.08 -2.03
N ALA A 72 -16.08 7.83 -1.97
CA ALA A 72 -17.11 7.41 -1.01
C ALA A 72 -16.60 7.50 0.44
N LEU A 73 -15.37 7.11 0.74
CA LEU A 73 -14.75 7.29 2.06
C LEU A 73 -14.64 8.79 2.42
N LEU A 74 -14.26 9.63 1.46
CA LEU A 74 -14.14 11.09 1.64
C LEU A 74 -15.49 11.79 1.74
N GLY A 75 -16.58 11.17 1.28
CA GLY A 75 -17.92 11.76 1.21
C GLY A 75 -18.08 12.83 0.14
N SER A 76 -17.11 12.98 -0.74
CA SER A 76 -17.10 13.98 -1.82
C SER A 76 -16.32 13.49 -3.03
N LYS A 77 -16.64 14.03 -4.22
CA LYS A 77 -15.96 13.68 -5.47
C LYS A 77 -14.70 14.53 -5.64
N ILE A 78 -13.57 14.06 -5.12
CA ILE A 78 -12.28 14.73 -5.20
C ILE A 78 -11.41 14.10 -6.29
N LEU A 79 -11.36 12.76 -6.32
CA LEU A 79 -10.62 12.03 -7.34
C LEU A 79 -11.42 11.93 -8.63
N PRO A 80 -10.76 12.06 -9.80
CA PRO A 80 -11.42 11.92 -11.08
C PRO A 80 -12.00 10.51 -11.25
N GLU A 81 -13.20 10.42 -11.79
CA GLU A 81 -13.90 9.19 -12.12
C GLU A 81 -14.19 9.16 -13.62
N SER A 82 -13.81 8.09 -14.28
CA SER A 82 -14.06 7.92 -15.72
C SER A 82 -14.28 6.44 -16.04
N ALA A 83 -15.05 6.16 -17.08
CA ALA A 83 -15.19 4.82 -17.66
C ALA A 83 -13.90 4.40 -18.41
N LEU A 84 -13.01 5.34 -18.70
CA LEU A 84 -11.68 5.13 -19.24
C LEU A 84 -10.67 5.12 -18.09
N PRO A 85 -9.43 4.65 -18.34
CA PRO A 85 -8.34 4.71 -17.35
C PRO A 85 -8.19 6.14 -16.80
N SER A 86 -8.70 6.38 -15.59
CA SER A 86 -8.80 7.74 -15.04
C SER A 86 -7.66 8.12 -14.10
N THR A 87 -7.12 7.14 -13.36
CA THR A 87 -6.03 7.39 -12.44
C THR A 87 -4.70 7.23 -13.17
N ALA A 88 -4.16 8.35 -13.66
CA ALA A 88 -2.91 8.39 -14.40
C ALA A 88 -1.69 8.60 -13.48
N ILE A 89 -1.90 9.11 -12.27
CA ILE A 89 -0.86 9.47 -11.31
C ILE A 89 -1.14 8.90 -9.92
N LEU A 90 -0.05 8.61 -9.21
CA LEU A 90 -0.09 8.20 -7.82
C LEU A 90 -0.57 9.36 -6.94
N THR A 91 -1.65 9.16 -6.18
CA THR A 91 -2.23 10.22 -5.34
C THR A 91 -2.21 9.81 -3.87
N PHE A 92 -1.55 10.62 -3.05
CA PHE A 92 -1.54 10.48 -1.59
C PHE A 92 -2.62 11.36 -0.98
N ILE A 93 -3.52 10.76 -0.21
CA ILE A 93 -4.54 11.48 0.54
C ILE A 93 -4.14 11.43 2.01
N GLN A 94 -3.97 12.60 2.63
CA GLN A 94 -3.42 12.75 3.97
C GLN A 94 -4.36 13.60 4.84
N PHE A 95 -4.24 13.42 6.16
CA PHE A 95 -4.96 14.28 7.09
C PHE A 95 -4.38 15.71 7.07
N GLY A 96 -5.26 16.70 7.02
CA GLY A 96 -4.88 18.11 7.06
C GLY A 96 -6.09 19.04 6.97
N CYS A 97 -5.82 20.32 6.86
CA CYS A 97 -6.87 21.31 6.56
C CYS A 97 -7.53 20.93 5.24
N ASP A 98 -8.86 21.04 5.21
CA ASP A 98 -9.66 20.83 4.00
C ASP A 98 -9.55 22.05 3.08
N ALA A 99 -8.32 22.39 2.74
CA ALA A 99 -8.03 23.43 1.78
C ALA A 99 -8.32 22.92 0.37
N ASP A 100 -8.81 23.80 -0.49
CA ASP A 100 -8.95 23.51 -1.91
C ASP A 100 -7.58 23.63 -2.59
N ASP A 101 -6.65 22.77 -2.15
CA ASP A 101 -5.25 22.76 -2.57
C ASP A 101 -4.77 21.34 -2.79
N VAL A 102 -4.24 21.09 -3.98
CA VAL A 102 -3.59 19.82 -4.38
C VAL A 102 -2.16 20.14 -4.77
N GLU A 103 -1.22 19.49 -4.11
CA GLU A 103 0.19 19.58 -4.46
C GLU A 103 0.51 18.56 -5.56
N ILE A 104 1.08 19.03 -6.66
CA ILE A 104 1.56 18.21 -7.78
C ILE A 104 3.09 18.22 -7.75
N HIS A 105 3.67 17.06 -7.53
CA HIS A 105 5.12 16.87 -7.52
C HIS A 105 5.57 16.31 -8.86
N PHE A 106 6.42 17.03 -9.59
CA PHE A 106 6.97 16.59 -10.86
C PHE A 106 8.18 15.67 -10.66
N LYS A 107 8.47 14.86 -11.66
CA LYS A 107 9.63 13.94 -11.66
C LYS A 107 10.93 14.73 -11.74
N ASP A 108 11.95 14.25 -11.04
CA ASP A 108 13.31 14.73 -11.20
C ASP A 108 13.79 14.46 -12.64
N THR A 109 14.59 15.38 -13.18
CA THR A 109 15.16 15.26 -14.52
C THR A 109 16.64 14.98 -14.40
N VAL A 110 17.10 13.91 -15.06
CA VAL A 110 18.54 13.63 -15.22
C VAL A 110 19.02 14.37 -16.45
N ASN A 111 19.95 15.29 -16.26
CA ASN A 111 20.56 16.09 -17.33
C ASN A 111 21.61 15.28 -18.10
N GLU A 112 22.01 15.75 -19.27
CA GLU A 112 23.03 15.09 -20.12
C GLU A 112 24.40 14.97 -19.43
N ASP A 113 24.71 15.86 -18.49
CA ASP A 113 25.93 15.84 -17.69
C ASP A 113 25.86 14.90 -16.46
N GLY A 114 24.73 14.19 -16.27
CA GLY A 114 24.48 13.29 -15.14
C GLY A 114 24.03 14.01 -13.87
N SER A 115 23.87 15.34 -13.87
CA SER A 115 23.29 16.08 -12.76
C SER A 115 21.78 15.86 -12.67
N ILE A 116 21.22 15.95 -11.45
CA ILE A 116 19.79 15.79 -11.20
C ILE A 116 19.19 17.16 -10.88
N THR A 117 18.25 17.59 -11.73
CA THR A 117 17.39 18.74 -11.45
C THR A 117 16.12 18.22 -10.77
N LYS A 118 15.84 18.71 -9.56
CA LYS A 118 14.63 18.34 -8.83
C LYS A 118 13.40 18.86 -9.56
N GLY A 119 12.35 18.02 -9.57
CA GLY A 119 11.06 18.40 -10.10
C GLY A 119 10.41 19.51 -9.27
N ASP A 120 9.68 20.39 -9.95
CA ASP A 120 8.93 21.46 -9.31
C ASP A 120 7.73 20.92 -8.53
N ILE A 121 7.20 21.75 -7.60
CA ILE A 121 5.94 21.53 -6.93
C ILE A 121 4.96 22.59 -7.39
N GLU A 122 3.80 22.17 -7.83
CA GLU A 122 2.70 23.05 -8.25
C GLU A 122 1.52 22.88 -7.30
N HIS A 123 0.81 23.98 -7.04
CA HIS A 123 -0.41 24.00 -6.24
C HIS A 123 -1.58 24.37 -7.13
N ILE A 124 -2.61 23.53 -7.15
CA ILE A 124 -3.83 23.70 -7.95
C ILE A 124 -5.07 23.39 -7.12
N THR A 125 -6.23 23.80 -7.60
CA THR A 125 -7.52 23.48 -6.95
C THR A 125 -7.90 22.01 -7.19
N LYS A 126 -8.79 21.47 -6.34
CA LYS A 126 -9.33 20.10 -6.51
C LYS A 126 -10.12 19.97 -7.82
N GLU A 127 -10.82 21.03 -8.23
CA GLU A 127 -11.55 21.07 -9.52
C GLU A 127 -10.57 21.00 -10.69
N GLU A 128 -9.54 21.84 -10.67
CA GLU A 128 -8.50 21.84 -11.70
C GLU A 128 -7.75 20.52 -11.76
N PHE A 129 -7.49 19.88 -10.60
CA PHE A 129 -6.89 18.55 -10.53
C PHE A 129 -7.78 17.51 -11.21
N ALA A 130 -9.08 17.50 -10.92
CA ALA A 130 -10.02 16.57 -11.51
C ALA A 130 -10.17 16.77 -13.04
N GLU A 131 -10.01 17.98 -13.56
CA GLU A 131 -10.09 18.29 -14.98
C GLU A 131 -8.78 18.01 -15.73
N THR A 132 -7.64 18.31 -15.12
CA THR A 132 -6.34 18.34 -15.81
C THR A 132 -5.60 17.00 -15.76
N TYR A 133 -5.75 16.24 -14.67
CA TYR A 133 -4.93 15.07 -14.39
C TYR A 133 -5.67 13.73 -14.52
N HIS A 134 -6.78 13.69 -15.23
CA HIS A 134 -7.39 12.43 -15.65
C HIS A 134 -6.81 11.99 -17.01
N TYR A 135 -6.72 10.68 -17.22
CA TYR A 135 -6.33 10.15 -18.53
C TYR A 135 -7.43 10.40 -19.55
N ASN A 136 -7.06 11.05 -20.65
CA ASN A 136 -7.97 11.26 -21.78
C ASN A 136 -7.36 10.61 -23.04
N ILE A 137 -8.16 9.96 -23.87
CA ILE A 137 -7.73 9.39 -25.17
C ILE A 137 -7.09 10.47 -26.05
N THR A 138 -7.58 11.71 -25.95
CA THR A 138 -7.00 12.88 -26.64
C THR A 138 -5.52 13.10 -26.32
N ASP A 139 -5.06 12.73 -25.11
CA ASP A 139 -3.66 12.89 -24.73
C ASP A 139 -2.75 11.88 -25.43
N ALA A 140 -3.23 10.67 -25.71
CA ALA A 140 -2.50 9.69 -26.52
C ALA A 140 -2.43 10.13 -27.99
N GLU A 141 -3.51 10.73 -28.51
CA GLU A 141 -3.55 11.29 -29.87
C GLU A 141 -2.67 12.53 -29.99
N VAL A 142 -2.67 13.41 -28.99
CA VAL A 142 -1.79 14.60 -28.92
C VAL A 142 -0.33 14.18 -28.89
N LEU A 143 0.03 13.15 -28.12
CA LEU A 143 1.38 12.61 -28.10
C LEU A 143 1.78 12.06 -29.48
N ALA A 144 0.88 11.32 -30.14
CA ALA A 144 1.13 10.75 -31.45
C ALA A 144 1.26 11.83 -32.55
N GLN A 145 0.52 12.94 -32.43
CA GLN A 145 0.48 14.01 -33.42
C GLN A 145 1.55 15.09 -33.20
N THR A 146 1.87 15.42 -31.96
CA THR A 146 2.73 16.56 -31.61
C THR A 146 4.09 16.16 -31.03
N GLY A 147 4.27 14.91 -30.63
CA GLY A 147 5.47 14.44 -29.92
C GLY A 147 5.60 15.00 -28.49
N ASN A 148 4.64 15.78 -28.01
CA ASN A 148 4.66 16.35 -26.66
C ASN A 148 4.23 15.31 -25.63
N ILE A 149 5.06 15.10 -24.62
CA ILE A 149 4.74 14.20 -23.48
C ILE A 149 3.58 14.81 -22.69
N PRO A 150 2.45 14.12 -22.52
CA PRO A 150 1.34 14.60 -21.72
C PRO A 150 1.79 15.00 -20.31
N ARG A 151 1.20 16.07 -19.77
CA ARG A 151 1.61 16.67 -18.49
C ARG A 151 1.59 15.66 -17.34
N PHE A 152 0.58 14.78 -17.27
CA PHE A 152 0.47 13.75 -16.24
C PHE A 152 1.64 12.76 -16.23
N LYS A 153 2.28 12.47 -17.38
CA LYS A 153 3.45 11.58 -17.44
C LYS A 153 4.71 12.18 -16.81
N LYS A 154 4.75 13.50 -16.66
CA LYS A 154 5.83 14.22 -15.99
C LYS A 154 5.64 14.27 -14.47
N VAL A 155 4.44 13.93 -13.97
CA VAL A 155 4.13 13.94 -12.54
C VAL A 155 4.72 12.70 -11.88
N ALA A 156 5.33 12.88 -10.72
CA ALA A 156 5.77 11.80 -9.85
C ALA A 156 4.61 11.31 -8.98
N TYR A 157 3.94 12.24 -8.28
CA TYR A 157 2.78 11.98 -7.44
C TYR A 157 2.05 13.28 -7.11
N SER A 158 0.85 13.15 -6.57
CA SER A 158 0.09 14.28 -6.00
C SER A 158 -0.24 14.05 -4.52
N ILE A 159 -0.47 15.13 -3.77
CA ILE A 159 -0.91 15.10 -2.38
C ILE A 159 -2.19 15.90 -2.24
N ILE A 160 -3.23 15.27 -1.71
CA ILE A 160 -4.50 15.90 -1.36
C ILE A 160 -4.65 15.86 0.16
N ARG A 161 -4.98 17.00 0.77
CA ARG A 161 -5.27 17.06 2.20
C ARG A 161 -6.76 17.16 2.45
N CYS A 162 -7.23 16.41 3.43
CA CYS A 162 -8.62 16.43 3.86
C CYS A 162 -8.75 16.16 5.37
N SER A 163 -9.86 16.57 5.96
CA SER A 163 -10.11 16.47 7.40
C SER A 163 -10.82 15.18 7.83
N LEU A 164 -10.68 14.08 7.05
CA LEU A 164 -11.31 12.80 7.38
C LEU A 164 -10.74 12.20 8.67
N PRO A 165 -11.57 11.95 9.71
CA PRO A 165 -11.10 11.42 11.00
C PRO A 165 -10.33 10.10 10.88
N LEU A 166 -10.68 9.24 9.92
CA LEU A 166 -10.01 7.98 9.62
C LEU A 166 -8.51 8.14 9.34
N MET A 167 -8.08 9.31 8.86
CA MET A 167 -6.70 9.59 8.48
C MET A 167 -5.91 10.33 9.57
N GLN A 168 -6.50 10.57 10.73
CA GLN A 168 -5.76 11.08 11.88
C GLN A 168 -4.60 10.15 12.26
N ASP A 169 -3.67 10.65 13.04
CA ASP A 169 -2.51 9.89 13.53
C ASP A 169 -1.60 9.34 12.41
N GLY A 170 -1.48 10.05 11.29
CA GLY A 170 -0.54 9.74 10.23
C GLY A 170 -0.99 8.67 9.25
N VAL A 171 -2.27 8.32 9.21
CA VAL A 171 -2.82 7.45 8.15
C VAL A 171 -2.85 8.22 6.83
N SER A 172 -2.35 7.59 5.78
CA SER A 172 -2.42 8.08 4.40
C SER A 172 -3.08 7.03 3.52
N ILE A 173 -4.11 7.42 2.77
CA ILE A 173 -4.70 6.58 1.72
C ILE A 173 -3.97 6.89 0.42
N VAL A 174 -3.64 5.84 -0.34
CA VAL A 174 -2.92 5.97 -1.60
C VAL A 174 -3.76 5.39 -2.71
N ASP A 175 -4.18 6.24 -3.66
CA ASP A 175 -4.81 5.81 -4.91
C ASP A 175 -3.72 5.45 -5.92
N THR A 176 -3.81 4.25 -6.48
CA THR A 176 -2.82 3.74 -7.44
C THR A 176 -3.39 3.67 -8.85
N PRO A 177 -2.55 3.85 -9.89
CA PRO A 177 -2.93 3.46 -11.24
C PRO A 177 -3.41 2.01 -11.30
N GLY A 178 -4.27 1.68 -12.27
CA GLY A 178 -4.80 0.32 -12.43
C GLY A 178 -3.74 -0.69 -12.88
N LEU A 179 -3.96 -1.97 -12.59
CA LEU A 179 -2.98 -3.06 -12.76
C LEU A 179 -3.09 -3.81 -14.11
N GLU A 180 -3.81 -3.31 -15.10
CA GLU A 180 -4.11 -4.09 -16.32
C GLU A 180 -3.02 -4.09 -17.39
N ASP A 181 -2.08 -3.15 -17.37
CA ASP A 181 -0.98 -3.08 -18.32
C ASP A 181 0.36 -3.43 -17.68
N LYS A 182 1.17 -4.27 -18.36
CA LYS A 182 2.57 -4.56 -17.98
C LYS A 182 3.49 -3.33 -18.12
N ASP A 183 2.93 -2.14 -18.02
CA ASP A 183 3.60 -0.87 -18.16
C ASP A 183 4.13 -0.37 -16.81
N VAL A 184 4.94 0.70 -16.89
CA VAL A 184 5.56 1.43 -15.76
C VAL A 184 4.56 1.75 -14.62
N ALA A 185 3.27 1.96 -14.95
CA ALA A 185 2.21 2.21 -13.97
C ALA A 185 1.94 1.01 -13.04
N THR A 186 1.98 -0.21 -13.59
CA THR A 186 1.81 -1.44 -12.82
C THR A 186 3.01 -1.68 -11.90
N GLU A 187 4.24 -1.48 -12.38
CA GLU A 187 5.45 -1.60 -11.55
C GLU A 187 5.44 -0.60 -10.40
N LEU A 188 5.02 0.64 -10.66
CA LEU A 188 4.88 1.66 -9.62
C LEU A 188 3.84 1.28 -8.57
N ALA A 189 2.67 0.79 -9.00
CA ALA A 189 1.61 0.35 -8.09
C ALA A 189 2.09 -0.83 -7.21
N LEU A 190 2.82 -1.79 -7.77
CA LEU A 190 3.38 -2.92 -7.05
C LEU A 190 4.49 -2.49 -6.07
N ASP A 191 5.36 -1.55 -6.46
CA ASP A 191 6.40 -1.01 -5.56
C ASP A 191 5.78 -0.27 -4.36
N ILE A 192 4.73 0.52 -4.59
CA ILE A 192 3.98 1.18 -3.52
C ILE A 192 3.25 0.18 -2.63
N ALA A 193 2.63 -0.86 -3.21
CA ALA A 193 1.99 -1.92 -2.44
C ALA A 193 2.99 -2.68 -1.56
N ALA A 194 4.18 -2.97 -2.10
CA ALA A 194 5.26 -3.56 -1.32
C ALA A 194 5.70 -2.68 -0.13
N LYS A 195 5.48 -1.37 -0.20
CA LYS A 195 5.75 -0.38 0.85
C LYS A 195 4.54 -0.09 1.75
N ALA A 196 3.37 -0.64 1.46
CA ALA A 196 2.14 -0.45 2.23
C ALA A 196 2.19 -1.16 3.59
N GLN A 197 1.53 -0.59 4.59
CA GLN A 197 1.23 -1.25 5.85
C GLN A 197 -0.12 -1.96 5.81
N ALA A 198 -1.07 -1.46 5.01
CA ALA A 198 -2.32 -2.13 4.70
C ALA A 198 -2.68 -1.96 3.21
N ILE A 199 -3.45 -2.90 2.69
CA ILE A 199 -3.90 -2.93 1.30
C ILE A 199 -5.42 -3.11 1.28
N VAL A 200 -6.11 -2.35 0.45
CA VAL A 200 -7.51 -2.58 0.07
C VAL A 200 -7.52 -2.97 -1.40
N TYR A 201 -7.78 -4.24 -1.67
CA TYR A 201 -7.78 -4.77 -3.02
C TYR A 201 -9.20 -4.83 -3.57
N VAL A 202 -9.46 -4.09 -4.65
CA VAL A 202 -10.80 -3.85 -5.20
C VAL A 202 -10.97 -4.57 -6.53
N CYS A 203 -11.99 -5.41 -6.66
CA CYS A 203 -12.45 -5.94 -7.93
C CYS A 203 -13.85 -5.38 -8.29
N SER A 204 -14.22 -5.51 -9.56
CA SER A 204 -15.56 -5.18 -10.03
C SER A 204 -16.56 -6.32 -9.70
N GLU A 205 -17.81 -6.16 -10.13
CA GLU A 205 -18.87 -7.17 -10.01
C GLU A 205 -18.53 -8.53 -10.65
N ARG A 206 -17.49 -8.56 -11.49
CA ARG A 206 -16.99 -9.78 -12.16
C ARG A 206 -16.09 -10.64 -11.28
N GLY A 207 -15.62 -10.08 -10.14
CA GLY A 207 -14.65 -10.72 -9.24
C GLY A 207 -13.21 -10.51 -9.67
N PHE A 208 -12.30 -11.32 -9.14
CA PHE A 208 -10.86 -11.24 -9.39
C PHE A 208 -10.47 -11.96 -10.68
N ALA A 209 -9.53 -11.39 -11.44
CA ALA A 209 -8.90 -12.02 -12.56
C ALA A 209 -7.91 -13.13 -12.11
N GLU A 210 -7.44 -13.96 -13.04
CA GLU A 210 -6.46 -15.01 -12.72
C GLU A 210 -5.14 -14.44 -12.22
N ALA A 211 -4.67 -13.37 -12.85
CA ALA A 211 -3.46 -12.67 -12.41
C ALA A 211 -3.56 -12.09 -10.98
N ASP A 212 -4.76 -11.65 -10.57
CA ASP A 212 -4.99 -11.20 -9.19
C ASP A 212 -4.83 -12.35 -8.20
N ARG A 213 -5.38 -13.52 -8.54
CA ARG A 213 -5.29 -14.74 -7.69
C ARG A 213 -3.86 -15.25 -7.56
N GLU A 214 -3.09 -15.20 -8.65
CA GLU A 214 -1.66 -15.52 -8.63
C GLU A 214 -0.91 -14.56 -7.71
N TYR A 215 -1.14 -13.26 -7.87
CA TYR A 215 -0.55 -12.23 -7.00
C TYR A 215 -0.89 -12.44 -5.51
N PHE A 216 -2.13 -12.82 -5.19
CA PHE A 216 -2.54 -13.10 -3.80
C PHE A 216 -1.79 -14.31 -3.22
N ASN A 217 -1.67 -15.39 -4.01
CA ASN A 217 -0.97 -16.59 -3.58
C ASN A 217 0.52 -16.35 -3.35
N GLU A 218 1.15 -15.49 -4.13
CA GLU A 218 2.57 -15.17 -3.99
C GLU A 218 2.84 -14.23 -2.81
N ASN A 219 1.95 -13.24 -2.59
CA ASN A 219 2.25 -12.12 -1.69
C ASN A 219 1.51 -12.17 -0.35
N PHE A 220 0.33 -12.83 -0.27
CA PHE A 220 -0.54 -12.81 0.91
C PHE A 220 -0.87 -14.17 1.49
N LYS A 221 -0.39 -15.27 0.91
CA LYS A 221 -0.68 -16.63 1.37
C LYS A 221 -0.30 -16.80 2.84
N GLY A 222 -1.29 -17.17 3.66
CA GLY A 222 -1.11 -17.42 5.10
C GLY A 222 -0.88 -16.16 5.96
N ASN A 223 -0.92 -14.95 5.38
CA ASN A 223 -0.77 -13.71 6.14
C ASN A 223 -1.64 -12.56 5.60
N PRO A 224 -2.98 -12.68 5.64
CA PRO A 224 -3.88 -11.65 5.12
C PRO A 224 -4.17 -10.53 6.12
N GLY A 225 -3.55 -10.51 7.30
CA GLY A 225 -3.98 -9.71 8.45
C GLY A 225 -4.15 -8.20 8.17
N ASN A 226 -3.48 -7.68 7.15
CA ASN A 226 -3.52 -6.27 6.75
C ASN A 226 -4.09 -6.04 5.34
N VAL A 227 -4.78 -7.03 4.76
CA VAL A 227 -5.40 -6.92 3.43
C VAL A 227 -6.92 -7.00 3.54
N PHE A 228 -7.61 -6.06 2.91
CA PHE A 228 -9.06 -6.05 2.70
C PHE A 228 -9.35 -6.38 1.24
N PHE A 229 -10.32 -7.24 0.99
CA PHE A 229 -10.75 -7.63 -0.35
C PHE A 229 -12.18 -7.13 -0.58
N ILE A 230 -12.38 -6.36 -1.64
CA ILE A 230 -13.64 -5.67 -1.92
C ILE A 230 -14.20 -6.11 -3.27
N LEU A 231 -15.36 -6.74 -3.26
CA LEU A 231 -16.23 -6.88 -4.42
C LEU A 231 -17.05 -5.59 -4.55
N ASN A 232 -16.65 -4.73 -5.45
CA ASN A 232 -17.30 -3.45 -5.71
C ASN A 232 -18.35 -3.56 -6.81
N LYS A 233 -19.13 -2.49 -7.03
CA LYS A 233 -20.19 -2.40 -8.05
C LYS A 233 -21.30 -3.44 -7.88
N THR A 234 -21.60 -3.82 -6.65
CA THR A 234 -22.67 -4.79 -6.37
C THR A 234 -24.06 -4.28 -6.76
N ASP A 235 -24.21 -2.99 -7.00
CA ASP A 235 -25.40 -2.36 -7.58
C ASP A 235 -25.72 -2.84 -9.00
N LEU A 236 -24.70 -3.28 -9.78
CA LEU A 236 -24.86 -3.85 -11.12
C LEU A 236 -25.31 -5.31 -11.09
N ILE A 237 -25.31 -5.98 -9.96
CA ILE A 237 -25.77 -7.37 -9.80
C ILE A 237 -27.27 -7.35 -9.52
N ALA A 238 -28.03 -8.09 -10.35
CA ALA A 238 -29.47 -7.97 -10.43
C ALA A 238 -30.22 -8.38 -9.14
N SER A 239 -29.74 -9.40 -8.41
CA SER A 239 -30.44 -9.93 -7.24
C SER A 239 -29.52 -10.10 -6.04
N ASN A 240 -30.11 -10.13 -4.84
CA ASN A 240 -29.35 -10.39 -3.60
C ASN A 240 -28.74 -11.80 -3.60
N VAL A 241 -29.42 -12.80 -4.20
CA VAL A 241 -28.89 -14.17 -4.32
C VAL A 241 -27.62 -14.19 -5.18
N GLU A 242 -27.64 -13.50 -6.31
CA GLU A 242 -26.47 -13.39 -7.20
C GLU A 242 -25.32 -12.61 -6.53
N ARG A 243 -25.65 -11.58 -5.73
CA ARG A 243 -24.65 -10.82 -4.95
C ARG A 243 -23.93 -11.71 -3.95
N GLU A 244 -24.69 -12.52 -3.20
CA GLU A 244 -24.10 -13.46 -2.23
C GLU A 244 -23.26 -14.54 -2.94
N GLN A 245 -23.72 -15.06 -4.09
CA GLN A 245 -22.94 -16.00 -4.89
C GLN A 245 -21.65 -15.37 -5.44
N ALA A 246 -21.70 -14.10 -5.85
CA ALA A 246 -20.52 -13.37 -6.31
C ALA A 246 -19.52 -13.13 -5.15
N LEU A 247 -20.01 -12.76 -3.99
CA LEU A 247 -19.20 -12.59 -2.80
C LEU A 247 -18.57 -13.90 -2.34
N GLU A 248 -19.31 -15.00 -2.39
CA GLU A 248 -18.79 -16.33 -2.06
C GLU A 248 -17.69 -16.76 -3.04
N ARG A 249 -17.81 -16.46 -4.33
CA ARG A 249 -16.72 -16.69 -5.28
C ARG A 249 -15.47 -15.92 -4.90
N VAL A 250 -15.60 -14.65 -4.54
CA VAL A 250 -14.47 -13.83 -4.04
C VAL A 250 -13.83 -14.45 -2.80
N ARG A 251 -14.64 -14.94 -1.84
CA ARG A 251 -14.12 -15.66 -0.65
C ARG A 251 -13.31 -16.90 -1.04
N GLN A 252 -13.78 -17.66 -2.02
CA GLN A 252 -13.04 -18.83 -2.53
C GLN A 252 -11.74 -18.42 -3.23
N ASP A 253 -11.74 -17.35 -4.03
CA ASP A 253 -10.54 -16.84 -4.70
C ASP A 253 -9.45 -16.45 -3.69
N VAL A 254 -9.81 -15.86 -2.55
CA VAL A 254 -8.86 -15.38 -1.53
C VAL A 254 -8.64 -16.36 -0.38
N LYS A 255 -9.30 -17.52 -0.39
CA LYS A 255 -9.25 -18.52 0.69
C LYS A 255 -7.82 -18.91 1.06
N GLY A 256 -6.95 -19.04 0.07
CA GLY A 256 -5.53 -19.36 0.27
C GLY A 256 -4.81 -18.35 1.16
N CYS A 257 -5.20 -17.07 1.12
CA CYS A 257 -4.65 -16.04 1.98
C CYS A 257 -4.95 -16.30 3.45
N PHE A 258 -6.14 -16.82 3.77
CA PHE A 258 -6.63 -17.06 5.13
C PHE A 258 -6.36 -18.49 5.63
N THR A 259 -5.65 -19.30 4.86
CA THR A 259 -5.30 -20.67 5.24
C THR A 259 -4.06 -20.65 6.13
N LYS A 260 -4.21 -21.16 7.37
CA LYS A 260 -3.14 -21.29 8.35
C LYS A 260 -2.16 -22.41 7.99
N ALA A 261 -1.04 -22.46 8.69
CA ALA A 261 -0.02 -23.51 8.47
C ALA A 261 -0.53 -24.94 8.74
N ASP A 262 -1.55 -25.10 9.58
CA ASP A 262 -2.21 -26.39 9.87
C ASP A 262 -3.28 -26.78 8.81
N GLY A 263 -3.46 -25.95 7.77
CA GLY A 263 -4.45 -26.16 6.72
C GLY A 263 -5.86 -25.68 7.05
N SER A 264 -6.13 -25.21 8.26
CA SER A 264 -7.41 -24.62 8.63
C SER A 264 -7.58 -23.22 8.03
N VAL A 265 -8.84 -22.81 7.76
CA VAL A 265 -9.13 -21.46 7.26
C VAL A 265 -9.58 -20.58 8.44
N ASP A 266 -9.06 -19.37 8.52
CA ASP A 266 -9.50 -18.38 9.50
C ASP A 266 -10.75 -17.66 9.00
N GLU A 267 -11.89 -18.32 9.12
CA GLU A 267 -13.20 -17.80 8.68
C GLU A 267 -13.57 -16.50 9.40
N ALA A 268 -13.22 -16.37 10.69
CA ALA A 268 -13.51 -15.17 11.46
C ALA A 268 -12.75 -13.96 10.93
N LEU A 269 -11.46 -14.12 10.58
CA LEU A 269 -10.67 -13.07 9.96
C LEU A 269 -11.15 -12.79 8.54
N MET A 270 -11.50 -13.82 7.76
CA MET A 270 -12.01 -13.66 6.39
C MET A 270 -13.30 -12.83 6.38
N CYS A 271 -14.23 -13.06 7.31
CA CYS A 271 -15.44 -12.25 7.45
C CYS A 271 -15.16 -10.78 7.78
N LYS A 272 -14.06 -10.49 8.45
CA LYS A 272 -13.62 -9.12 8.78
C LYS A 272 -12.84 -8.44 7.65
N ARG A 273 -12.50 -9.13 6.58
CA ARG A 273 -11.60 -8.65 5.52
C ARG A 273 -12.18 -8.74 4.12
N VAL A 274 -13.29 -9.45 3.91
CA VAL A 274 -13.91 -9.63 2.58
C VAL A 274 -15.31 -9.04 2.57
N PHE A 275 -15.53 -8.03 1.73
CA PHE A 275 -16.76 -7.25 1.67
C PHE A 275 -17.30 -7.16 0.23
N GLY A 276 -18.64 -7.22 0.11
CA GLY A 276 -19.34 -6.87 -1.12
C GLY A 276 -20.08 -5.55 -0.93
N LEU A 277 -19.79 -4.55 -1.76
CA LEU A 277 -20.35 -3.20 -1.60
C LEU A 277 -20.53 -2.47 -2.94
N SER A 278 -21.26 -1.36 -2.92
CA SER A 278 -21.33 -0.40 -4.00
C SER A 278 -20.78 0.96 -3.55
N SER A 279 -19.60 1.29 -4.03
CA SER A 279 -18.99 2.61 -3.77
C SER A 279 -19.80 3.75 -4.38
N LEU A 280 -20.44 3.54 -5.53
CA LEU A 280 -21.24 4.54 -6.20
C LEU A 280 -22.49 4.92 -5.38
N LEU A 281 -23.24 3.92 -4.90
CA LEU A 281 -24.41 4.17 -4.06
C LEU A 281 -24.04 4.88 -2.75
N ALA A 282 -22.90 4.51 -2.15
CA ALA A 282 -22.40 5.16 -0.96
C ALA A 282 -22.01 6.62 -1.21
N LEU A 283 -21.30 6.90 -2.29
CA LEU A 283 -20.89 8.24 -2.69
C LEU A 283 -22.11 9.13 -2.97
N ASP A 284 -23.07 8.64 -3.76
CA ASP A 284 -24.33 9.36 -4.04
C ASP A 284 -25.08 9.72 -2.77
N ALA A 285 -25.22 8.76 -1.85
CA ALA A 285 -25.87 8.98 -0.58
C ALA A 285 -25.17 10.06 0.26
N ARG A 286 -23.84 10.04 0.31
CA ARG A 286 -23.03 11.00 1.07
C ARG A 286 -23.03 12.40 0.48
N LYS A 287 -23.02 12.49 -0.85
CA LYS A 287 -23.19 13.77 -1.58
C LYS A 287 -24.61 14.32 -1.45
N GLY A 288 -25.62 13.47 -1.17
CA GLY A 288 -27.03 13.79 -1.27
C GLY A 288 -27.49 14.05 -2.71
N MET A 289 -26.72 13.57 -3.70
CA MET A 289 -26.96 13.79 -5.14
C MET A 289 -26.66 12.51 -5.92
N THR A 290 -27.31 12.34 -7.06
CA THR A 290 -27.04 11.25 -8.00
C THR A 290 -27.04 11.79 -9.43
N PHE A 291 -26.26 11.18 -10.31
CA PHE A 291 -26.25 11.53 -11.72
C PHE A 291 -27.52 11.00 -12.39
N ASP A 292 -28.24 11.88 -13.10
CA ASP A 292 -29.42 11.55 -13.89
C ASP A 292 -29.02 11.49 -15.36
N GLU A 293 -29.14 10.29 -15.96
CA GLU A 293 -28.71 10.05 -17.34
C GLU A 293 -29.60 10.81 -18.36
N ASP A 294 -30.88 11.00 -18.06
CA ASP A 294 -31.80 11.70 -18.97
C ASP A 294 -31.53 13.21 -18.95
N LEU A 295 -31.23 13.77 -17.79
CA LEU A 295 -30.93 15.18 -17.60
C LEU A 295 -29.44 15.52 -17.78
N GLN A 296 -28.56 14.53 -17.89
CA GLN A 296 -27.10 14.67 -17.99
C GLN A 296 -26.50 15.60 -16.90
N LYS A 297 -27.02 15.51 -15.69
CA LYS A 297 -26.58 16.30 -14.54
C LYS A 297 -26.85 15.62 -13.20
N ASP A 298 -26.16 16.07 -12.19
CA ASP A 298 -26.43 15.67 -10.81
C ASP A 298 -27.76 16.27 -10.33
N VAL A 299 -28.60 15.42 -9.71
CA VAL A 299 -29.90 15.81 -9.13
C VAL A 299 -29.91 15.48 -7.63
N PRO A 300 -30.56 16.35 -6.79
CA PRO A 300 -30.63 16.11 -5.36
C PRO A 300 -31.49 14.88 -5.02
N LEU A 301 -31.07 14.14 -4.00
CA LEU A 301 -31.79 13.00 -3.45
C LEU A 301 -32.67 13.43 -2.28
N SER A 302 -33.87 12.82 -2.15
CA SER A 302 -34.63 12.92 -0.93
C SER A 302 -33.95 12.13 0.22
N GLN A 303 -34.28 12.52 1.48
CA GLN A 303 -33.72 11.84 2.65
C GLN A 303 -33.96 10.33 2.63
N GLU A 304 -35.16 9.90 2.25
CA GLU A 304 -35.52 8.48 2.10
C GLU A 304 -34.64 7.76 1.07
N LYS A 305 -34.35 8.42 -0.07
CA LYS A 305 -33.45 7.85 -1.11
C LYS A 305 -32.00 7.79 -0.64
N ILE A 306 -31.54 8.75 0.15
CA ILE A 306 -30.20 8.76 0.75
C ILE A 306 -30.04 7.54 1.66
N GLU A 307 -30.98 7.34 2.60
CA GLU A 307 -30.95 6.22 3.54
C GLU A 307 -31.02 4.87 2.81
N LEU A 308 -31.90 4.76 1.81
CA LEU A 308 -32.01 3.55 1.01
C LEU A 308 -30.72 3.24 0.22
N LYS A 309 -30.11 4.25 -0.42
CA LYS A 309 -28.84 4.07 -1.15
C LYS A 309 -27.72 3.68 -0.19
N LEU A 310 -27.61 4.32 0.97
CA LEU A 310 -26.60 4.00 1.97
C LEU A 310 -26.76 2.57 2.48
N GLN A 311 -27.97 2.14 2.81
CA GLN A 311 -28.26 0.76 3.23
C GLN A 311 -27.92 -0.25 2.12
N ARG A 312 -28.35 0.02 0.88
CA ARG A 312 -28.09 -0.87 -0.28
C ARG A 312 -26.62 -0.93 -0.66
N SER A 313 -25.86 0.11 -0.36
CA SER A 313 -24.44 0.17 -0.68
C SER A 313 -23.60 -0.87 0.08
N GLN A 314 -24.04 -1.30 1.25
CA GLN A 314 -23.27 -2.17 2.18
C GLN A 314 -21.87 -1.61 2.49
N PHE A 315 -21.71 -0.28 2.43
CA PHE A 315 -20.42 0.39 2.60
C PHE A 315 -20.01 0.53 4.06
N LEU A 316 -20.99 0.77 4.95
CA LEU A 316 -20.74 1.01 6.37
C LEU A 316 -19.99 -0.15 7.07
N PRO A 317 -20.34 -1.44 6.84
CA PRO A 317 -19.59 -2.55 7.46
C PRO A 317 -18.10 -2.57 7.11
N PHE A 318 -17.77 -2.22 5.85
CA PHE A 318 -16.37 -2.09 5.42
C PHE A 318 -15.67 -0.91 6.12
N GLU A 319 -16.33 0.25 6.15
CA GLU A 319 -15.78 1.46 6.78
C GLU A 319 -15.52 1.24 8.28
N GLU A 320 -16.47 0.62 8.98
CA GLU A 320 -16.34 0.25 10.39
C GLU A 320 -15.17 -0.72 10.61
N ALA A 321 -15.06 -1.76 9.78
CA ALA A 321 -13.96 -2.72 9.86
C ALA A 321 -12.59 -2.06 9.56
N LEU A 322 -12.52 -1.14 8.60
CA LEU A 322 -11.31 -0.38 8.30
C LEU A 322 -10.96 0.56 9.45
N GLN A 323 -11.96 1.24 10.04
CA GLN A 323 -11.76 2.13 11.18
C GLN A 323 -11.33 1.33 12.43
N GLU A 324 -11.94 0.18 12.70
CA GLU A 324 -11.53 -0.72 13.77
C GLU A 324 -10.06 -1.11 13.60
N PHE A 325 -9.68 -1.59 12.42
CA PHE A 325 -8.31 -1.96 12.09
C PHE A 325 -7.31 -0.80 12.33
N LEU A 326 -7.65 0.40 11.90
CA LEU A 326 -6.76 1.57 12.00
C LEU A 326 -6.67 2.13 13.42
N SER A 327 -7.68 1.90 14.28
CA SER A 327 -7.73 2.40 15.66
C SER A 327 -7.23 1.41 16.70
N THR A 328 -7.09 0.11 16.34
CA THR A 328 -6.71 -0.96 17.27
C THR A 328 -5.23 -1.31 17.23
N ASP A 329 -4.85 -2.29 18.06
CA ASP A 329 -3.52 -2.89 18.08
C ASP A 329 -3.17 -3.59 16.75
N GLU A 330 -4.16 -3.94 15.91
CA GLU A 330 -3.94 -4.55 14.60
C GLU A 330 -3.10 -3.64 13.69
N ARG A 331 -3.35 -2.33 13.71
CA ARG A 331 -2.50 -1.34 13.03
C ARG A 331 -1.06 -1.42 13.49
N CYS A 332 -0.85 -1.53 14.81
CA CYS A 332 0.48 -1.67 15.38
C CYS A 332 1.14 -2.97 14.91
N VAL A 333 0.41 -4.09 14.93
CA VAL A 333 0.90 -5.38 14.45
C VAL A 333 1.26 -5.33 12.97
N ALA A 334 0.44 -4.70 12.13
CA ALA A 334 0.71 -4.53 10.71
C ALA A 334 2.00 -3.72 10.46
N GLN A 335 2.18 -2.62 11.20
CA GLN A 335 3.38 -1.78 11.10
C GLN A 335 4.64 -2.49 11.60
N TYR A 336 4.58 -3.17 12.75
CA TYR A 336 5.71 -3.96 13.26
C TYR A 336 6.04 -5.13 12.35
N GLY A 337 5.03 -5.87 11.90
CA GLY A 337 5.20 -6.97 10.96
C GLY A 337 5.85 -6.52 9.64
N LYS A 338 5.56 -5.30 9.17
CA LYS A 338 6.20 -4.73 7.99
C LYS A 338 7.68 -4.48 8.22
N VAL A 339 8.04 -3.79 9.31
CA VAL A 339 9.44 -3.53 9.68
C VAL A 339 10.21 -4.84 9.80
N PHE A 340 9.62 -5.83 10.48
CA PHE A 340 10.25 -7.14 10.65
C PHE A 340 10.48 -7.86 9.33
N ARG A 341 9.48 -7.89 8.43
CA ARG A 341 9.66 -8.48 7.08
C ARG A 341 10.74 -7.77 6.27
N THR A 342 10.82 -6.43 6.37
CA THR A 342 11.87 -5.65 5.71
C THR A 342 13.25 -6.02 6.23
N LEU A 343 13.43 -6.13 7.53
CA LEU A 343 14.69 -6.52 8.16
C LEU A 343 15.07 -7.95 7.80
N LEU A 344 14.14 -8.89 7.93
CA LEU A 344 14.37 -10.32 7.63
C LEU A 344 14.68 -10.53 6.14
N GLY A 345 13.94 -9.90 5.24
CA GLY A 345 14.23 -9.98 3.80
C GLY A 345 15.61 -9.41 3.46
N THR A 346 15.94 -8.24 4.02
CA THR A 346 17.27 -7.65 3.82
C THR A 346 18.40 -8.52 4.36
N TYR A 347 18.18 -9.15 5.51
CA TYR A 347 19.11 -10.10 6.08
C TYR A 347 19.33 -11.31 5.17
N ASN A 348 18.25 -11.94 4.71
CA ASN A 348 18.35 -13.12 3.83
C ASN A 348 19.07 -12.78 2.52
N ASP A 349 18.75 -11.65 1.91
CA ASP A 349 19.43 -11.16 0.70
C ASP A 349 20.93 -10.91 0.95
N ALA A 350 21.30 -10.36 2.11
CA ALA A 350 22.69 -10.14 2.49
C ALA A 350 23.44 -11.44 2.72
N MET A 351 22.82 -12.41 3.40
CA MET A 351 23.39 -13.74 3.62
C MET A 351 23.60 -14.50 2.32
N GLU A 352 22.66 -14.43 1.39
CA GLU A 352 22.78 -15.04 0.07
C GLU A 352 23.98 -14.45 -0.70
N LYS A 353 24.08 -13.13 -0.78
CA LYS A 353 25.20 -12.44 -1.43
C LYS A 353 26.55 -12.73 -0.79
N MET A 354 26.60 -12.84 0.53
CA MET A 354 27.83 -13.21 1.21
C MET A 354 28.23 -14.67 0.93
N ARG A 355 27.26 -15.60 0.89
CA ARG A 355 27.52 -17.00 0.53
C ARG A 355 27.99 -17.12 -0.91
N GLU A 356 27.41 -16.41 -1.85
CA GLU A 356 27.86 -16.35 -3.25
C GLU A 356 29.28 -15.80 -3.33
N GLY A 357 29.57 -14.70 -2.62
CA GLY A 357 30.91 -14.14 -2.51
C GLY A 357 31.94 -15.15 -1.95
N LEU A 358 31.57 -15.83 -0.87
CA LEU A 358 32.45 -16.86 -0.26
C LEU A 358 32.74 -18.04 -1.22
N ALA A 359 31.69 -18.50 -1.95
CA ALA A 359 31.86 -19.59 -2.93
C ALA A 359 32.78 -19.19 -4.10
N ILE A 360 32.69 -17.94 -4.58
CA ILE A 360 33.62 -17.42 -5.58
C ILE A 360 35.04 -17.34 -5.01
N TYR A 361 35.16 -17.01 -3.75
CA TYR A 361 36.44 -16.93 -3.07
C TYR A 361 37.06 -18.32 -2.79
N GLU A 362 36.27 -19.31 -2.42
CA GLU A 362 36.76 -20.69 -2.23
C GLU A 362 37.27 -21.34 -3.53
N HIS A 363 36.77 -20.85 -4.69
CA HIS A 363 37.20 -21.35 -6.01
C HIS A 363 38.48 -20.67 -6.53
N ASN A 364 38.78 -19.45 -6.05
CA ASN A 364 39.99 -18.71 -6.42
C ASN A 364 41.05 -18.87 -5.32
N ALA A 365 42.07 -19.67 -5.55
CA ALA A 365 43.11 -20.07 -4.60
C ALA A 365 44.04 -18.94 -4.07
N GLU A 366 43.68 -17.65 -4.27
CA GLU A 366 44.51 -16.49 -3.92
C GLU A 366 44.01 -15.65 -2.72
N ILE A 367 43.13 -16.21 -1.89
CA ILE A 367 42.57 -15.41 -0.80
C ILE A 367 43.33 -15.55 0.49
N THR A 368 43.67 -14.42 1.06
CA THR A 368 44.35 -14.36 2.37
C THR A 368 43.37 -14.79 3.49
N ALA A 369 43.93 -15.51 4.48
CA ALA A 369 43.19 -15.91 5.69
C ALA A 369 42.50 -14.72 6.42
N GLU A 370 43.00 -13.52 6.21
CA GLU A 370 42.50 -12.28 6.75
C GLU A 370 41.12 -11.85 6.14
N GLN A 371 40.98 -12.03 4.83
CA GLN A 371 39.71 -11.71 4.11
C GLN A 371 38.60 -12.71 4.49
N LYS A 372 38.97 -13.99 4.67
CA LYS A 372 38.04 -15.02 5.14
C LYS A 372 37.56 -14.74 6.57
N ALA A 373 38.46 -14.33 7.45
CA ALA A 373 38.17 -14.01 8.83
C ALA A 373 37.28 -12.76 8.93
N GLU A 374 37.48 -11.74 8.09
CA GLU A 374 36.63 -10.52 8.07
C GLU A 374 35.21 -10.82 7.56
N CYS A 375 35.06 -11.65 6.50
CA CYS A 375 33.75 -12.10 6.05
C CYS A 375 33.01 -12.88 7.15
N GLN A 376 33.71 -13.78 7.85
CA GLN A 376 33.12 -14.52 8.96
C GLN A 376 32.73 -13.63 10.12
N ARG A 377 33.51 -12.59 10.42
CA ARG A 377 33.19 -11.59 11.46
C ARG A 377 31.90 -10.84 11.12
N ILE A 378 31.75 -10.39 9.87
CA ILE A 378 30.55 -9.71 9.39
C ILE A 378 29.33 -10.61 9.48
N ILE A 379 29.46 -11.89 9.07
CA ILE A 379 28.38 -12.89 9.19
C ILE A 379 27.94 -13.02 10.65
N ASN A 380 28.89 -13.21 11.59
CA ASN A 380 28.57 -13.36 12.99
C ASN A 380 27.93 -12.10 13.61
N GLU A 381 28.35 -10.89 13.21
CA GLU A 381 27.73 -9.63 13.66
C GLU A 381 26.28 -9.51 13.18
N ILE A 382 26.01 -9.94 11.93
CA ILE A 382 24.65 -9.92 11.37
C ILE A 382 23.78 -10.97 12.07
N GLU A 383 24.28 -12.19 12.29
CA GLU A 383 23.57 -13.25 13.02
C GLU A 383 23.22 -12.82 14.45
N THR A 384 24.16 -12.21 15.17
CA THR A 384 23.92 -11.67 16.52
C THR A 384 22.89 -10.55 16.51
N GLY A 385 22.92 -9.68 15.48
CA GLY A 385 21.93 -8.62 15.30
C GLY A 385 20.53 -9.15 15.04
N LEU A 386 20.41 -10.24 14.29
CA LEU A 386 19.15 -10.93 14.01
C LEU A 386 18.57 -11.57 15.27
N GLU A 387 19.35 -12.34 16.02
CA GLU A 387 18.92 -12.97 17.27
C GLU A 387 18.42 -11.92 18.29
N ALA A 388 19.10 -10.77 18.36
CA ALA A 388 18.64 -9.66 19.21
C ALA A 388 17.31 -9.06 18.71
N THR A 389 17.09 -9.03 17.39
CA THR A 389 15.86 -8.52 16.77
C THR A 389 14.71 -9.50 16.94
N GLU A 390 14.93 -10.80 16.76
CA GLU A 390 13.95 -11.87 17.01
C GLU A 390 13.55 -11.90 18.49
N THR A 391 14.53 -11.83 19.40
CA THR A 391 14.25 -11.78 20.85
C THR A 391 13.45 -10.54 21.23
N ALA A 392 13.73 -9.39 20.62
CA ALA A 392 12.97 -8.16 20.87
C ALA A 392 11.54 -8.26 20.30
N PHE A 393 11.35 -8.92 19.15
CA PHE A 393 10.05 -9.16 18.54
C PHE A 393 9.23 -10.14 19.36
N ASP A 394 9.79 -11.27 19.78
CA ASP A 394 9.13 -12.27 20.63
C ASP A 394 8.70 -11.68 21.97
N ASN A 395 9.57 -10.87 22.58
CA ASN A 395 9.23 -10.15 23.81
C ASN A 395 8.12 -9.10 23.59
N CYS A 396 8.06 -8.44 22.43
CA CYS A 396 6.97 -7.51 22.09
C CYS A 396 5.66 -8.27 21.85
N THR A 397 5.71 -9.39 21.12
CA THR A 397 4.55 -10.24 20.83
C THR A 397 3.99 -10.85 22.11
N LEU A 398 4.84 -11.36 22.99
CA LEU A 398 4.44 -11.91 24.30
C LEU A 398 3.82 -10.83 25.22
N LYS A 399 4.39 -9.61 25.24
CA LYS A 399 3.81 -8.50 26.00
C LYS A 399 2.47 -8.06 25.43
N LEU A 400 2.30 -8.04 24.11
CA LEU A 400 1.03 -7.74 23.45
C LEU A 400 -0.03 -8.78 23.79
N GLN A 401 0.31 -10.07 23.69
CA GLN A 401 -0.58 -11.18 24.06
C GLN A 401 -1.00 -11.09 25.54
N ASN A 402 -0.06 -10.79 26.44
CA ASN A 402 -0.35 -10.63 27.87
C ASN A 402 -1.21 -9.39 28.15
N THR A 403 -1.03 -8.30 27.41
CA THR A 403 -1.85 -7.08 27.54
C THR A 403 -3.27 -7.32 27.04
N ILE A 404 -3.42 -8.00 25.89
CA ILE A 404 -4.73 -8.40 25.36
C ILE A 404 -5.45 -9.34 26.35
N ALA A 405 -4.76 -10.34 26.88
CA ALA A 405 -5.34 -11.26 27.88
C ALA A 405 -5.78 -10.53 29.16
N LEU A 406 -5.04 -9.52 29.59
CA LEU A 406 -5.39 -8.68 30.75
C LEU A 406 -6.61 -7.79 30.46
N LEU A 407 -6.69 -7.20 29.26
CA LEU A 407 -7.84 -6.39 28.85
C LEU A 407 -9.11 -7.22 28.70
N ILE A 408 -9.00 -8.43 28.15
CA ILE A 408 -10.12 -9.38 28.07
C ILE A 408 -10.59 -9.78 29.49
N ARG A 409 -9.67 -10.03 30.40
CA ARG A 409 -10.00 -10.37 31.80
C ARG A 409 -10.72 -9.23 32.52
N ASN A 410 -10.22 -7.99 32.34
CA ASN A 410 -10.83 -6.79 32.93
C ASN A 410 -12.16 -6.37 32.28
N ALA A 411 -12.50 -6.90 31.11
CA ALA A 411 -13.79 -6.66 30.44
C ALA A 411 -14.85 -7.74 30.79
N ILE A 412 -14.44 -8.85 31.42
CA ILE A 412 -15.31 -9.95 31.83
C ILE A 412 -15.67 -9.86 33.35
N ASP A 413 -14.83 -9.20 34.14
CA ASP A 413 -15.10 -8.82 35.55
C ASP A 413 -15.86 -7.47 35.60
#